data_3fe929219f0b5ccefaef2f4f144d69bf
#
_entry.id   3fe929219f0b5ccefaef2f4f144d69bf
#
_cell.length_a   1.000
_cell.length_b   1.000
_cell.length_c   1.000
_cell.angle_alpha   90.00
_cell.angle_beta   90.00
_cell.angle_gamma   90.00
#
_symmetry.space_group_name_H-M   'P 1'
#
loop_
_entity.id
_entity.type
_entity.pdbx_description
1 polymer ?
#
loop_
_entity_poly.entity_id
_entity_poly.type
_entity_poly.pdbx_seq_one_letter_code
_entity_poly.pdbx_strand_id
1 'polypeptide(L)'
;AGNLSRHSDTRQYTIWETIENTAREKADRLYFIIDEAHRGMQGRQAGTATTIMQRFIKGSSEQNLSPIPVVIGMSATAERFNSLVGQATNSTLHKVVISPAQVRQSGLLKDRIVITYPEDPIKHGDMAVLQAATDEWQDKCKHWYQYTYEQHYTNVNPVFVIQVCAGSGTKVSDTDLDDVIAKI
;
A
#
# COMPACT_ATOMS: atom_id res chain seq x y z
N ALA A 1 7.92 -11.43 -13.62
CA ALA A 1 7.38 -12.09 -14.80
C ALA A 1 7.63 -13.62 -14.79
N GLY A 2 8.84 -14.09 -14.46
CA GLY A 2 9.18 -15.52 -14.54
C GLY A 2 8.33 -16.48 -13.69
N ASN A 3 7.76 -16.03 -12.58
CA ASN A 3 6.94 -16.87 -11.70
C ASN A 3 5.49 -17.04 -12.21
N LEU A 4 5.00 -16.14 -13.07
CA LEU A 4 3.63 -16.21 -13.58
C LEU A 4 3.43 -17.31 -14.63
N SER A 5 4.51 -17.70 -15.31
CA SER A 5 4.51 -18.71 -16.37
C SER A 5 5.09 -20.06 -15.93
N ARG A 6 5.39 -20.26 -14.63
CA ARG A 6 5.96 -21.52 -14.14
C ARG A 6 4.89 -22.54 -13.81
N HIS A 7 5.07 -23.74 -14.36
CA HIS A 7 4.48 -24.96 -13.82
C HIS A 7 5.32 -25.46 -12.63
N SER A 8 4.70 -26.12 -11.67
CA SER A 8 5.38 -26.85 -10.60
C SER A 8 4.67 -28.18 -10.37
N ASP A 9 5.33 -29.11 -9.71
CA ASP A 9 4.78 -30.45 -9.42
C ASP A 9 3.43 -30.38 -8.65
N THR A 10 3.17 -29.26 -7.97
CA THR A 10 1.93 -29.02 -7.21
C THR A 10 0.96 -28.10 -7.92
N ARG A 11 1.29 -27.58 -9.12
CA ARG A 11 0.49 -26.61 -9.84
C ARG A 11 0.21 -27.10 -11.26
N GLN A 12 -1.03 -27.48 -11.51
CA GLN A 12 -1.47 -27.97 -12.82
C GLN A 12 -1.50 -26.85 -13.88
N TYR A 13 -1.86 -25.62 -13.47
CA TYR A 13 -1.97 -24.46 -14.36
C TYR A 13 -1.01 -23.35 -13.95
N THR A 14 -0.49 -22.60 -14.90
CA THR A 14 0.19 -21.35 -14.66
C THR A 14 -0.81 -20.30 -14.14
N ILE A 15 -0.31 -19.20 -13.59
CA ILE A 15 -1.18 -18.10 -13.17
C ILE A 15 -1.93 -17.49 -14.37
N TRP A 16 -1.27 -17.40 -15.53
CA TRP A 16 -1.90 -16.90 -16.76
C TRP A 16 -3.05 -17.79 -17.21
N GLU A 17 -2.86 -19.10 -17.25
CA GLU A 17 -3.90 -20.06 -17.60
C GLU A 17 -5.05 -20.06 -16.60
N THR A 18 -4.75 -19.93 -15.32
CA THR A 18 -5.78 -19.83 -14.27
C THR A 18 -6.65 -18.59 -14.46
N ILE A 19 -6.04 -17.44 -14.76
CA ILE A 19 -6.77 -16.20 -15.00
C ILE A 19 -7.59 -16.29 -16.28
N GLU A 20 -7.01 -16.80 -17.37
CA GLU A 20 -7.74 -16.99 -18.64
C GLU A 20 -8.94 -17.91 -18.47
N ASN A 21 -8.76 -19.07 -17.84
CA ASN A 21 -9.87 -19.99 -17.58
C ASN A 21 -10.96 -19.32 -16.74
N THR A 22 -10.58 -18.54 -15.74
CA THR A 22 -11.54 -17.81 -14.90
C THR A 22 -12.24 -16.70 -15.69
N ALA A 23 -11.53 -15.93 -16.50
CA ALA A 23 -12.08 -14.87 -17.32
C ALA A 23 -13.08 -15.41 -18.33
N ARG A 24 -12.79 -16.57 -18.93
CA ARG A 24 -13.66 -17.22 -19.89
C ARG A 24 -14.92 -17.84 -19.26
N GLU A 25 -14.77 -18.52 -18.12
CA GLU A 25 -15.85 -19.29 -17.52
C GLU A 25 -16.73 -18.45 -16.57
N LYS A 26 -16.20 -17.36 -16.04
CA LYS A 26 -16.85 -16.53 -15.01
C LYS A 26 -16.80 -15.04 -15.35
N ALA A 27 -16.84 -14.69 -16.64
CA ALA A 27 -16.73 -13.30 -17.10
C ALA A 27 -17.76 -12.37 -16.43
N ASP A 28 -18.96 -12.85 -16.17
CA ASP A 28 -20.06 -12.14 -15.54
C ASP A 28 -19.85 -11.86 -14.03
N ARG A 29 -18.89 -12.54 -13.41
CA ARG A 29 -18.62 -12.50 -11.97
C ARG A 29 -17.17 -12.24 -11.62
N LEU A 30 -16.31 -11.97 -12.60
CA LEU A 30 -14.90 -11.70 -12.39
C LEU A 30 -14.64 -10.20 -12.25
N TYR A 31 -14.16 -9.81 -11.07
CA TYR A 31 -13.67 -8.48 -10.77
C TYR A 31 -12.18 -8.56 -10.48
N PHE A 32 -11.38 -7.72 -11.14
CA PHE A 32 -9.97 -7.60 -10.88
C PHE A 32 -9.70 -6.28 -10.17
N ILE A 33 -9.33 -6.37 -8.88
CA ILE A 33 -9.12 -5.19 -8.04
C ILE A 33 -7.61 -4.96 -7.91
N ILE A 34 -7.17 -3.76 -8.26
CA ILE A 34 -5.78 -3.31 -8.18
C ILE A 34 -5.70 -2.24 -7.11
N ASP A 35 -5.18 -2.60 -5.95
CA ASP A 35 -4.87 -1.64 -4.90
C ASP A 35 -3.55 -0.93 -5.20
N GLU A 36 -3.44 0.32 -4.76
CA GLU A 36 -2.27 1.16 -5.06
C GLU A 36 -1.89 1.15 -6.56
N ALA A 37 -2.87 1.32 -7.43
CA ALA A 37 -2.72 1.16 -8.88
C ALA A 37 -1.64 2.04 -9.52
N HIS A 38 -1.08 3.01 -8.77
CA HIS A 38 0.08 3.81 -9.17
C HIS A 38 1.44 3.14 -8.88
N ARG A 39 1.48 2.13 -8.00
CA ARG A 39 2.74 1.44 -7.63
C ARG A 39 3.25 0.57 -8.77
N GLY A 40 4.56 0.36 -8.78
CA GLY A 40 5.22 -0.43 -9.83
C GLY A 40 5.42 0.32 -11.16
N MET A 41 4.98 1.58 -11.25
CA MET A 41 5.11 2.41 -12.46
C MET A 41 6.32 3.36 -12.41
N GLN A 42 7.21 3.18 -11.42
CA GLN A 42 8.46 3.94 -11.28
C GLN A 42 9.66 3.00 -11.09
N GLY A 43 10.85 3.45 -11.51
CA GLY A 43 12.10 2.71 -11.38
C GLY A 43 12.33 1.67 -12.50
N ARG A 44 13.41 0.90 -12.38
CA ARG A 44 13.83 -0.09 -13.37
C ARG A 44 12.80 -1.18 -13.68
N GLN A 45 11.91 -1.48 -12.76
CA GLN A 45 10.87 -2.51 -12.91
C GLN A 45 9.53 -1.97 -13.41
N ALA A 46 9.40 -0.66 -13.56
CA ALA A 46 8.16 -0.02 -13.99
C ALA A 46 7.63 -0.54 -15.32
N GLY A 47 8.51 -0.72 -16.30
CA GLY A 47 8.12 -1.25 -17.62
C GLY A 47 7.52 -2.66 -17.53
N THR A 48 8.09 -3.54 -16.69
CA THR A 48 7.58 -4.92 -16.53
C THR A 48 6.24 -4.94 -15.81
N ALA A 49 6.08 -4.18 -14.72
CA ALA A 49 4.83 -4.10 -13.97
C ALA A 49 3.71 -3.49 -14.83
N THR A 50 4.00 -2.40 -15.54
CA THR A 50 3.09 -1.77 -16.49
C THR A 50 2.64 -2.75 -17.57
N THR A 51 3.57 -3.52 -18.14
CA THR A 51 3.27 -4.55 -19.15
C THR A 51 2.33 -5.63 -18.59
N ILE A 52 2.54 -6.10 -17.36
CA ILE A 52 1.67 -7.10 -16.71
C ILE A 52 0.26 -6.54 -16.54
N MET A 53 0.12 -5.31 -16.00
CA MET A 53 -1.18 -4.66 -15.82
C MET A 53 -1.91 -4.43 -17.15
N GLN A 54 -1.18 -3.99 -18.18
CA GLN A 54 -1.74 -3.83 -19.52
C GLN A 54 -2.26 -5.14 -20.10
N ARG A 55 -1.55 -6.25 -19.88
CA ARG A 55 -2.00 -7.57 -20.30
C ARG A 55 -3.32 -7.99 -19.65
N PHE A 56 -3.51 -7.70 -18.37
CA PHE A 56 -4.79 -7.95 -17.70
C PHE A 56 -5.93 -7.06 -18.23
N ILE A 57 -5.66 -5.79 -18.45
CA ILE A 57 -6.67 -4.82 -18.91
C ILE A 57 -7.03 -5.03 -20.39
N LYS A 58 -6.04 -5.26 -21.24
CA LYS A 58 -6.20 -5.33 -22.70
C LYS A 58 -6.23 -6.75 -23.26
N GLY A 59 -5.89 -7.73 -22.43
CA GLY A 59 -5.57 -9.06 -22.88
C GLY A 59 -4.14 -9.15 -23.44
N SER A 60 -3.74 -10.36 -23.80
CA SER A 60 -2.42 -10.64 -24.40
C SER A 60 -2.49 -11.89 -25.26
N SER A 61 -2.35 -11.73 -26.57
CA SER A 61 -2.28 -12.87 -27.48
C SER A 61 -1.06 -13.75 -27.21
N GLU A 62 0.08 -13.15 -26.80
CA GLU A 62 1.30 -13.85 -26.43
C GLU A 62 1.11 -14.80 -25.24
N GLN A 63 0.22 -14.47 -24.31
CA GLN A 63 -0.09 -15.24 -23.11
C GLN A 63 -1.44 -15.98 -23.19
N ASN A 64 -2.08 -15.95 -24.37
CA ASN A 64 -3.45 -16.46 -24.52
C ASN A 64 -4.41 -15.92 -23.47
N LEU A 65 -4.30 -14.63 -23.12
CA LEU A 65 -5.10 -14.00 -22.08
C LEU A 65 -6.15 -13.09 -22.70
N SER A 66 -7.41 -13.35 -22.41
CA SER A 66 -8.52 -12.47 -22.72
C SER A 66 -8.51 -11.24 -21.81
N PRO A 67 -8.99 -10.07 -22.25
CA PRO A 67 -9.18 -8.91 -21.39
C PRO A 67 -10.08 -9.25 -20.20
N ILE A 68 -9.70 -8.81 -19.01
CA ILE A 68 -10.56 -8.99 -17.82
C ILE A 68 -11.75 -8.03 -17.95
N PRO A 69 -13.00 -8.55 -17.79
CA PRO A 69 -14.21 -7.76 -18.07
C PRO A 69 -14.37 -6.53 -17.19
N VAL A 70 -14.04 -6.64 -15.91
CA VAL A 70 -14.16 -5.54 -14.94
C VAL A 70 -12.86 -5.40 -14.16
N VAL A 71 -12.22 -4.25 -14.32
CA VAL A 71 -11.00 -3.87 -13.58
C VAL A 71 -11.28 -2.64 -12.74
N ILE A 72 -11.01 -2.73 -11.44
CA ILE A 72 -11.18 -1.65 -10.48
C ILE A 72 -9.78 -1.25 -9.98
N GLY A 73 -9.34 -0.04 -10.31
CA GLY A 73 -8.09 0.52 -9.80
C GLY A 73 -8.37 1.50 -8.65
N MET A 74 -7.71 1.30 -7.52
CA MET A 74 -7.73 2.22 -6.39
C MET A 74 -6.38 2.91 -6.26
N SER A 75 -6.35 4.24 -6.18
CA SER A 75 -5.12 5.00 -6.07
C SER A 75 -5.37 6.42 -5.57
N ALA A 76 -4.46 6.93 -4.77
CA ALA A 76 -4.45 8.36 -4.41
C ALA A 76 -4.06 9.25 -5.61
N THR A 77 -3.36 8.71 -6.61
CA THR A 77 -2.91 9.40 -7.83
C THR A 77 -3.37 8.63 -9.07
N ALA A 78 -4.54 8.99 -9.58
CA ALA A 78 -5.21 8.24 -10.65
C ALA A 78 -4.61 8.48 -12.06
N GLU A 79 -3.80 9.53 -12.27
CA GLU A 79 -3.31 9.94 -13.59
C GLU A 79 -2.54 8.80 -14.30
N ARG A 80 -1.72 8.07 -13.55
CA ARG A 80 -0.93 6.95 -14.08
C ARG A 80 -1.78 5.77 -14.48
N PHE A 81 -2.77 5.43 -13.65
CA PHE A 81 -3.71 4.36 -13.97
C PHE A 81 -4.57 4.75 -15.18
N ASN A 82 -5.04 5.99 -15.25
CA ASN A 82 -5.78 6.51 -16.40
C ASN A 82 -4.98 6.41 -17.70
N SER A 83 -3.67 6.66 -17.67
CA SER A 83 -2.81 6.52 -18.86
C SER A 83 -2.68 5.08 -19.34
N LEU A 84 -2.75 4.10 -18.44
CA LEU A 84 -2.76 2.67 -18.79
C LEU A 84 -4.09 2.25 -19.44
N VAL A 85 -5.19 2.71 -18.88
CA VAL A 85 -6.54 2.34 -19.32
C VAL A 85 -6.95 3.13 -20.56
N GLY A 86 -6.58 4.40 -20.67
CA GLY A 86 -6.97 5.30 -21.77
C GLY A 86 -6.50 4.87 -23.17
N GLN A 87 -5.61 3.90 -23.27
CA GLN A 87 -5.19 3.27 -24.52
C GLN A 87 -5.99 2.00 -24.86
N ALA A 88 -6.95 1.60 -24.03
CA ALA A 88 -7.80 0.42 -24.29
C ALA A 88 -8.96 0.85 -25.19
N THR A 89 -8.97 0.40 -26.44
CA THR A 89 -9.90 0.83 -27.49
C THR A 89 -11.36 0.37 -27.29
N ASN A 90 -11.59 -0.64 -26.44
CA ASN A 90 -12.92 -1.27 -26.24
C ASN A 90 -13.40 -1.24 -24.79
N SER A 91 -12.92 -0.28 -23.98
CA SER A 91 -13.26 -0.20 -22.55
C SER A 91 -13.93 1.12 -22.20
N THR A 92 -14.94 1.07 -21.36
CA THR A 92 -15.54 2.27 -20.77
C THR A 92 -14.87 2.55 -19.42
N LEU A 93 -14.33 3.76 -19.26
CA LEU A 93 -13.70 4.21 -18.02
C LEU A 93 -14.70 5.02 -17.18
N HIS A 94 -15.00 4.51 -16.00
CA HIS A 94 -15.75 5.26 -14.98
C HIS A 94 -14.78 5.74 -13.91
N LYS A 95 -14.77 7.04 -13.63
CA LYS A 95 -13.92 7.65 -12.60
C LYS A 95 -14.78 8.08 -11.43
N VAL A 96 -14.43 7.55 -10.23
CA VAL A 96 -14.99 8.02 -8.96
C VAL A 96 -13.89 8.74 -8.20
N VAL A 97 -14.14 9.98 -7.78
CA VAL A 97 -13.21 10.78 -7.00
C VAL A 97 -13.84 11.04 -5.64
N ILE A 98 -13.16 10.59 -4.59
CA ILE A 98 -13.56 10.86 -3.20
C ILE A 98 -12.72 12.03 -2.71
N SER A 99 -13.39 13.12 -2.33
CA SER A 99 -12.71 14.32 -1.83
C SER A 99 -12.21 14.13 -0.40
N PRO A 100 -11.14 14.86 0.01
CA PRO A 100 -10.68 14.85 1.41
C PRO A 100 -11.78 15.24 2.41
N ALA A 101 -12.73 16.09 2.00
CA ALA A 101 -13.87 16.46 2.83
C ALA A 101 -14.80 15.27 3.10
N GLN A 102 -15.08 14.45 2.08
CA GLN A 102 -15.90 13.25 2.24
C GLN A 102 -15.21 12.21 3.14
N VAL A 103 -13.88 12.05 2.99
CA VAL A 103 -13.11 11.14 3.84
C VAL A 103 -13.09 11.64 5.29
N ARG A 104 -13.00 12.95 5.51
CA ARG A 104 -13.08 13.53 6.86
C ARG A 104 -14.47 13.30 7.48
N GLN A 105 -15.54 13.53 6.71
CA GLN A 105 -16.90 13.28 7.18
C GLN A 105 -17.17 11.82 7.57
N SER A 106 -16.47 10.87 6.95
CA SER A 106 -16.57 9.44 7.29
C SER A 106 -15.82 9.06 8.59
N GLY A 107 -15.08 9.98 9.20
CA GLY A 107 -14.27 9.72 10.39
C GLY A 107 -12.95 9.01 10.12
N LEU A 108 -12.59 8.76 8.87
CA LEU A 108 -11.35 8.05 8.50
C LEU A 108 -10.10 8.95 8.54
N LEU A 109 -10.25 10.27 8.48
CA LEU A 109 -9.14 11.22 8.61
C LEU A 109 -9.09 11.76 10.04
N LYS A 110 -7.85 11.91 10.53
CA LYS A 110 -7.59 12.66 11.77
C LYS A 110 -7.90 14.14 11.56
N ASP A 111 -8.50 14.77 12.53
CA ASP A 111 -8.78 16.21 12.51
C ASP A 111 -7.50 17.04 12.58
N ARG A 112 -6.47 16.50 13.25
CA ARG A 112 -5.20 17.19 13.48
C ARG A 112 -4.03 16.23 13.36
N ILE A 113 -3.00 16.67 12.63
CA ILE A 113 -1.68 16.06 12.61
C ILE A 113 -0.71 17.08 13.18
N VAL A 114 0.01 16.72 14.24
CA VAL A 114 1.05 17.57 14.84
C VAL A 114 2.39 17.04 14.35
N ILE A 115 3.17 17.92 13.70
CA ILE A 115 4.53 17.61 13.24
C ILE A 115 5.46 18.46 14.10
N THR A 116 6.34 17.80 14.84
CA THR A 116 7.33 18.45 15.70
C THR A 116 8.72 18.24 15.11
N TYR A 117 9.48 19.31 15.00
CA TYR A 117 10.88 19.27 14.58
C TYR A 117 11.76 19.77 15.72
N PRO A 118 12.97 19.23 15.92
CA PRO A 118 13.93 19.81 16.85
C PRO A 118 14.36 21.21 16.34
N GLU A 119 14.47 22.16 17.25
CA GLU A 119 14.81 23.55 16.92
C GLU A 119 16.29 23.70 16.49
N ASP A 120 17.17 22.82 16.97
CA ASP A 120 18.60 22.80 16.64
C ASP A 120 19.07 21.45 16.07
N PRO A 121 20.00 21.45 15.09
CA PRO A 121 20.67 20.23 14.64
C PRO A 121 21.65 19.72 15.70
N ILE A 122 21.14 18.96 16.66
CA ILE A 122 21.96 18.41 17.77
C ILE A 122 22.82 17.25 17.22
N LYS A 123 24.10 17.20 17.59
CA LYS A 123 24.92 15.98 17.47
C LYS A 123 24.15 14.85 18.18
N HIS A 124 23.80 13.79 17.49
CA HIS A 124 22.92 12.72 17.96
C HIS A 124 21.41 13.10 18.03
N GLY A 125 20.96 13.99 17.16
CA GLY A 125 19.59 14.49 17.12
C GLY A 125 18.52 13.38 17.08
N ASP A 126 18.79 12.29 16.40
CA ASP A 126 17.85 11.16 16.26
C ASP A 126 17.48 10.53 17.60
N MET A 127 18.46 10.30 18.49
CA MET A 127 18.21 9.73 19.81
C MET A 127 17.51 10.72 20.76
N ALA A 128 17.79 12.02 20.64
CA ALA A 128 17.09 13.05 21.41
C ALA A 128 15.63 13.17 20.95
N VAL A 129 15.38 13.11 19.64
CA VAL A 129 14.01 13.09 19.08
C VAL A 129 13.26 11.83 19.51
N LEU A 130 13.91 10.67 19.48
CA LEU A 130 13.33 9.41 19.94
C LEU A 130 12.96 9.48 21.42
N GLN A 131 13.85 10.00 22.27
CA GLN A 131 13.56 10.17 23.70
C GLN A 131 12.35 11.08 23.92
N ALA A 132 12.32 12.25 23.31
CA ALA A 132 11.21 13.19 23.44
C ALA A 132 9.89 12.60 22.95
N ALA A 133 9.92 11.85 21.84
CA ALA A 133 8.75 11.16 21.31
C ALA A 133 8.27 10.02 22.22
N THR A 134 9.21 9.29 22.85
CA THR A 134 8.91 8.24 23.82
C THR A 134 8.25 8.83 25.07
N ASP A 135 8.80 9.92 25.60
CA ASP A 135 8.25 10.61 26.78
C ASP A 135 6.82 11.12 26.49
N GLU A 136 6.60 11.73 25.34
CA GLU A 136 5.26 12.19 24.91
C GLU A 136 4.28 11.02 24.71
N TRP A 137 4.73 9.91 24.13
CA TRP A 137 3.89 8.72 23.98
C TRP A 137 3.54 8.11 25.32
N GLN A 138 4.49 7.97 26.24
CA GLN A 138 4.22 7.48 27.60
C GLN A 138 3.22 8.36 28.35
N ASP A 139 3.32 9.68 28.20
CA ASP A 139 2.36 10.61 28.81
C ASP A 139 0.95 10.45 28.22
N LYS A 140 0.84 10.30 26.91
CA LYS A 140 -0.42 9.96 26.25
C LYS A 140 -0.99 8.63 26.71
N CYS A 141 -0.15 7.62 26.97
CA CYS A 141 -0.59 6.34 27.53
C CYS A 141 -1.22 6.49 28.92
N LYS A 142 -0.69 7.37 29.79
CA LYS A 142 -1.27 7.63 31.13
C LYS A 142 -2.70 8.17 31.05
N HIS A 143 -2.99 9.04 30.07
CA HIS A 143 -4.31 9.63 29.87
C HIS A 143 -5.25 8.73 29.04
N TRP A 144 -4.74 7.70 28.41
CA TRP A 144 -5.49 6.83 27.51
C TRP A 144 -6.61 6.06 28.21
N TYR A 145 -6.37 5.58 29.41
CA TYR A 145 -7.37 4.83 30.19
C TYR A 145 -8.60 5.68 30.49
N GLN A 146 -8.40 6.94 30.88
CA GLN A 146 -9.51 7.84 31.12
C GLN A 146 -10.29 8.12 29.85
N TYR A 147 -9.58 8.42 28.75
CA TYR A 147 -10.18 8.68 27.43
C TYR A 147 -11.00 7.49 26.94
N THR A 148 -10.45 6.29 26.97
CA THR A 148 -11.17 5.08 26.52
C THR A 148 -12.40 4.78 27.38
N TYR A 149 -12.30 5.01 28.69
CA TYR A 149 -13.44 4.89 29.59
C TYR A 149 -14.56 5.87 29.24
N GLU A 150 -14.24 7.14 29.03
CA GLU A 150 -15.18 8.20 28.66
C GLU A 150 -15.82 7.97 27.28
N GLN A 151 -15.07 7.42 26.34
CA GLN A 151 -15.53 7.15 24.98
C GLN A 151 -16.14 5.74 24.79
N HIS A 152 -16.20 4.95 25.83
CA HIS A 152 -16.69 3.56 25.80
C HIS A 152 -15.94 2.65 24.83
N TYR A 153 -14.65 2.92 24.59
CA TYR A 153 -13.79 2.06 23.77
C TYR A 153 -13.23 0.91 24.60
N THR A 154 -13.21 -0.28 24.01
CA THR A 154 -12.63 -1.47 24.62
C THR A 154 -11.52 -2.04 23.71
N ASN A 155 -10.47 -2.56 24.32
CA ASN A 155 -9.37 -3.24 23.60
C ASN A 155 -8.62 -2.38 22.57
N VAL A 156 -8.57 -1.07 22.80
CA VAL A 156 -7.80 -0.14 21.96
C VAL A 156 -6.63 0.38 22.75
N ASN A 157 -5.42 0.18 22.25
CA ASN A 157 -4.18 0.66 22.87
C ASN A 157 -3.48 1.68 21.98
N PRO A 158 -2.81 2.70 22.55
CA PRO A 158 -1.98 3.60 21.78
C PRO A 158 -0.78 2.83 21.18
N VAL A 159 -0.48 3.13 19.92
CA VAL A 159 0.63 2.50 19.21
C VAL A 159 1.72 3.54 18.98
N PHE A 160 2.95 3.19 19.34
CA PHE A 160 4.14 3.95 19.01
C PHE A 160 4.83 3.29 17.81
N VAL A 161 4.94 4.01 16.70
CA VAL A 161 5.54 3.51 15.48
C VAL A 161 6.86 4.24 15.23
N ILE A 162 7.95 3.48 15.19
CA ILE A 162 9.29 4.01 14.93
C ILE A 162 9.73 3.50 13.56
N GLN A 163 9.99 4.44 12.65
CA GLN A 163 10.54 4.11 11.35
C GLN A 163 12.07 4.23 11.40
N VAL A 164 12.74 3.14 11.08
CA VAL A 164 14.22 3.06 11.03
C VAL A 164 14.69 2.95 9.58
N CYS A 165 15.99 3.24 9.35
CA CYS A 165 16.60 3.08 8.04
C CYS A 165 16.61 1.61 7.62
N ALA A 166 16.31 1.34 6.34
CA ALA A 166 16.42 0.00 5.78
C ALA A 166 17.89 -0.47 5.84
N GLY A 167 18.08 -1.72 6.21
CA GLY A 167 19.40 -2.32 6.24
C GLY A 167 19.96 -2.64 4.86
N SER A 168 21.25 -2.85 4.79
CA SER A 168 22.00 -3.25 3.60
C SER A 168 22.59 -4.65 3.76
N GLY A 169 22.70 -5.39 2.68
CA GLY A 169 23.21 -6.76 2.68
C GLY A 169 22.37 -7.71 3.52
N THR A 170 22.93 -8.26 4.60
CA THR A 170 22.25 -9.18 5.53
C THR A 170 21.61 -8.49 6.74
N LYS A 171 21.83 -7.20 6.92
CA LYS A 171 21.28 -6.43 8.03
C LYS A 171 19.82 -6.08 7.78
N VAL A 172 18.99 -6.20 8.80
CA VAL A 172 17.57 -5.78 8.77
C VAL A 172 17.47 -4.25 8.75
N SER A 173 18.35 -3.56 9.48
CA SER A 173 18.40 -2.11 9.55
C SER A 173 19.86 -1.63 9.66
N ASP A 174 20.17 -0.46 9.09
CA ASP A 174 21.43 0.25 9.33
C ASP A 174 21.37 1.09 10.61
N THR A 175 20.19 1.31 11.17
CA THR A 175 20.01 1.88 12.51
C THR A 175 20.31 0.80 13.57
N ASP A 176 21.02 1.16 14.63
CA ASP A 176 21.22 0.26 15.77
C ASP A 176 19.90 0.06 16.51
N LEU A 177 19.32 -1.12 16.34
CA LEU A 177 18.01 -1.45 16.92
C LEU A 177 18.08 -1.65 18.44
N ASP A 178 19.23 -2.12 18.95
CA ASP A 178 19.42 -2.32 20.39
C ASP A 178 19.47 -0.96 21.12
N ASP A 179 20.12 0.03 20.53
CA ASP A 179 20.10 1.40 21.03
C ASP A 179 18.70 2.02 20.99
N VAL A 180 17.94 1.76 19.94
CA VAL A 180 16.52 2.22 19.83
C VAL A 180 15.67 1.58 20.91
N ILE A 181 15.78 0.26 21.11
CA ILE A 181 15.01 -0.48 22.12
C ILE A 181 15.38 -0.04 23.53
N ALA A 182 16.66 0.22 23.80
CA ALA A 182 17.12 0.67 25.11
C ALA A 182 16.62 2.09 25.48
N LYS A 183 16.18 2.87 24.47
CA LYS A 183 15.67 4.24 24.66
C LYS A 183 14.16 4.31 24.91
N ILE A 184 13.43 3.28 24.59
CA ILE A 184 11.97 3.19 24.77
C ILE A 184 11.62 2.69 26.17
#